data_17d84df06b4deb9c3ec2b0bd8c095f87
#
_entry.id   17d84df06b4deb9c3ec2b0bd8c095f87
#
_cell.length_a   1.000
_cell.length_b   1.000
_cell.length_c   1.000
_cell.angle_alpha   90.00
_cell.angle_beta   90.00
_cell.angle_gamma   90.00
#
_symmetry.space_group_name_H-M   'P 1'
#
loop_
_entity.id
_entity.type
_entity.pdbx_description
1 polymer ?
#
loop_
_entity_poly.entity_id
_entity_poly.type
_entity_poly.pdbx_seq_one_letter_code
_entity_poly.pdbx_strand_id
1 'polypeptide(L)'
;NYLIAVQKKIQNYIKNGMVGDLDLKDAPIQSLPDNLTRVGGNLNLSNMFHINKLPNNLTEVDGDLTINYTSIKELPDNLKVGGNLSAEGIPMQRLPNNLTVGKSLFLSYSSIRTLTDNLTVGGDLNLGGSNILLHYKSPKKIRSIVDVGGKVKTKL
;
A
#
# COMPACT_ATOMS: atom_id res chain seq x y z
N ASN A 1 -18.73 -8.58 20.69
CA ASN A 1 -17.81 -9.46 19.98
C ASN A 1 -16.78 -8.59 19.22
N TYR A 2 -15.61 -9.17 18.98
CA TYR A 2 -14.49 -8.41 18.39
C TYR A 2 -14.80 -7.89 16.99
N LEU A 3 -15.46 -8.68 16.17
CA LEU A 3 -15.83 -8.28 14.82
C LEU A 3 -16.78 -7.07 14.82
N ILE A 4 -17.76 -7.08 15.69
CA ILE A 4 -18.69 -5.94 15.82
C ILE A 4 -17.94 -4.70 16.29
N ALA A 5 -17.02 -4.86 17.25
CA ALA A 5 -16.22 -3.74 17.74
C ALA A 5 -15.36 -3.10 16.63
N VAL A 6 -14.75 -3.93 15.78
CA VAL A 6 -13.96 -3.45 14.65
C VAL A 6 -14.84 -2.72 13.63
N GLN A 7 -16.01 -3.28 13.31
CA GLN A 7 -16.95 -2.64 12.39
C GLN A 7 -17.42 -1.28 12.92
N LYS A 8 -17.72 -1.19 14.22
CA LYS A 8 -18.08 0.09 14.85
C LYS A 8 -16.93 1.09 14.81
N LYS A 9 -15.71 0.64 15.06
CA LYS A 9 -14.53 1.49 14.99
C LYS A 9 -14.40 2.14 13.62
N ILE A 10 -14.58 1.36 12.56
CA ILE A 10 -14.49 1.86 11.19
C ILE A 10 -15.63 2.84 10.90
N GLN A 11 -16.86 2.50 11.26
CA GLN A 11 -18.01 3.37 11.03
C GLN A 11 -17.89 4.69 11.80
N ASN A 12 -17.41 4.65 13.04
CA ASN A 12 -17.16 5.86 13.83
C ASN A 12 -16.05 6.72 13.20
N TYR A 13 -15.00 6.08 12.69
CA TYR A 13 -13.93 6.79 12.01
C TYR A 13 -14.46 7.57 10.81
N ILE A 14 -15.29 6.92 9.98
CA ILE A 14 -15.90 7.55 8.81
C ILE A 14 -16.87 8.67 9.25
N LYS A 15 -17.73 8.39 10.22
CA LYS A 15 -18.70 9.35 10.73
C LYS A 15 -18.03 10.59 11.28
N ASN A 16 -16.88 10.46 11.91
CA ASN A 16 -16.13 11.55 12.52
C ASN A 16 -15.19 12.27 11.53
N GLY A 17 -15.35 12.04 10.23
CA GLY A 17 -14.67 12.80 9.20
C GLY A 17 -13.37 12.20 8.68
N MET A 18 -13.05 10.95 9.04
CA MET A 18 -11.84 10.27 8.57
C MET A 18 -10.56 11.03 8.95
N VAL A 19 -10.51 11.50 10.19
CA VAL A 19 -9.42 12.30 10.75
C VAL A 19 -8.56 11.43 11.66
N GLY A 20 -7.22 11.57 11.55
CA GLY A 20 -6.28 10.84 12.38
C GLY A 20 -6.00 9.43 11.86
N ASP A 21 -5.37 8.62 12.72
CA ASP A 21 -4.94 7.27 12.37
C ASP A 21 -6.09 6.28 12.43
N LEU A 22 -6.02 5.26 11.59
CA LEU A 22 -6.92 4.11 11.65
C LEU A 22 -6.06 2.85 11.75
N ASP A 23 -6.02 2.25 12.94
CA ASP A 23 -5.26 1.04 13.21
C ASP A 23 -6.20 -0.17 13.25
N LEU A 24 -6.08 -1.02 12.22
CA LEU A 24 -6.87 -2.25 12.09
C LEU A 24 -5.97 -3.48 12.06
N LYS A 25 -4.74 -3.36 12.54
CA LYS A 25 -3.79 -4.48 12.57
C LYS A 25 -4.44 -5.72 13.18
N ASP A 26 -4.21 -6.86 12.55
CA ASP A 26 -4.70 -8.19 12.96
C ASP A 26 -6.23 -8.34 12.95
N ALA A 27 -6.99 -7.36 12.47
CA ALA A 27 -8.45 -7.43 12.47
C ALA A 27 -8.96 -8.53 11.53
N PRO A 28 -9.95 -9.34 11.96
CA PRO A 28 -10.41 -10.50 11.20
C PRO A 28 -11.51 -10.15 10.19
N ILE A 29 -11.42 -9.02 9.52
CA ILE A 29 -12.41 -8.59 8.53
C ILE A 29 -11.89 -8.87 7.12
N GLN A 30 -12.82 -9.07 6.18
CA GLN A 30 -12.50 -9.45 4.80
C GLN A 30 -12.47 -8.25 3.86
N SER A 31 -13.10 -7.15 4.23
CA SER A 31 -13.19 -5.97 3.38
C SER A 31 -13.40 -4.72 4.21
N LEU A 32 -13.06 -3.58 3.63
CA LEU A 32 -13.36 -2.27 4.17
C LEU A 32 -14.55 -1.66 3.42
N PRO A 33 -15.36 -0.82 4.06
CA PRO A 33 -16.54 -0.24 3.42
C PRO A 33 -16.18 0.75 2.32
N ASP A 34 -17.03 0.84 1.29
CA ASP A 34 -16.77 1.70 0.13
C ASP A 34 -16.77 3.19 0.46
N ASN A 35 -17.38 3.59 1.57
CA ASN A 35 -17.38 4.97 2.00
C ASN A 35 -16.15 5.37 2.80
N LEU A 36 -15.21 4.48 3.01
CA LEU A 36 -13.86 4.83 3.48
C LEU A 36 -13.06 5.33 2.27
N THR A 37 -13.01 6.64 2.10
CA THR A 37 -12.43 7.28 0.91
C THR A 37 -11.08 7.92 1.16
N ARG A 38 -10.77 8.18 2.42
CA ARG A 38 -9.47 8.71 2.83
C ARG A 38 -9.14 8.32 4.27
N VAL A 39 -7.86 8.40 4.60
CA VAL A 39 -7.39 8.29 5.99
C VAL A 39 -6.50 9.51 6.25
N GLY A 40 -6.90 10.35 7.21
CA GLY A 40 -6.22 11.61 7.51
C GLY A 40 -4.91 11.46 8.28
N GLY A 41 -4.56 10.25 8.68
CA GLY A 41 -3.30 9.92 9.34
C GLY A 41 -2.73 8.63 8.77
N ASN A 42 -2.26 7.74 9.65
CA ASN A 42 -1.73 6.44 9.25
C ASN A 42 -2.85 5.40 9.15
N LEU A 43 -2.74 4.51 8.15
CA LEU A 43 -3.61 3.34 8.02
C LEU A 43 -2.76 2.09 8.18
N ASN A 44 -3.05 1.28 9.20
CA ASN A 44 -2.32 0.04 9.47
C ASN A 44 -3.27 -1.15 9.31
N LEU A 45 -2.99 -1.97 8.30
CA LEU A 45 -3.74 -3.19 7.98
C LEU A 45 -2.85 -4.44 8.10
N SER A 46 -1.70 -4.34 8.78
CA SER A 46 -0.75 -5.45 8.87
C SER A 46 -1.43 -6.71 9.41
N ASN A 47 -1.05 -7.85 8.84
CA ASN A 47 -1.52 -9.17 9.25
C ASN A 47 -3.03 -9.40 9.12
N MET A 48 -3.69 -8.62 8.27
CA MET A 48 -5.10 -8.88 7.92
C MET A 48 -5.13 -9.88 6.77
N PHE A 49 -5.08 -11.17 7.10
CA PHE A 49 -4.89 -12.25 6.12
C PHE A 49 -6.08 -12.47 5.19
N HIS A 50 -7.25 -11.94 5.54
CA HIS A 50 -8.48 -12.16 4.76
C HIS A 50 -8.83 -11.00 3.84
N ILE A 51 -8.10 -9.88 3.92
CA ILE A 51 -8.36 -8.75 3.04
C ILE A 51 -7.55 -8.90 1.74
N ASN A 52 -8.22 -8.80 0.59
CA ASN A 52 -7.57 -8.99 -0.71
C ASN A 52 -7.53 -7.75 -1.57
N LYS A 53 -8.24 -6.69 -1.17
CA LYS A 53 -8.19 -5.40 -1.86
C LYS A 53 -8.63 -4.28 -0.93
N LEU A 54 -8.29 -3.05 -1.30
CA LEU A 54 -8.80 -1.83 -0.66
C LEU A 54 -10.03 -1.34 -1.42
N PRO A 55 -10.91 -0.53 -0.79
CA PRO A 55 -12.02 0.09 -1.51
C PRO A 55 -11.51 0.89 -2.71
N ASN A 56 -12.19 0.79 -3.85
CA ASN A 56 -11.75 1.50 -5.07
C ASN A 56 -11.69 3.02 -4.88
N ASN A 57 -12.50 3.56 -3.99
CA ASN A 57 -12.55 4.99 -3.72
C ASN A 57 -11.62 5.46 -2.61
N LEU A 58 -10.85 4.55 -1.99
CA LEU A 58 -9.81 4.94 -1.04
C LEU A 58 -8.59 5.42 -1.83
N THR A 59 -8.54 6.72 -2.05
CA THR A 59 -7.54 7.32 -2.93
C THR A 59 -6.49 8.14 -2.19
N GLU A 60 -6.64 8.32 -0.88
CA GLU A 60 -5.71 9.17 -0.12
C GLU A 60 -5.48 8.64 1.29
N VAL A 61 -4.20 8.46 1.64
CA VAL A 61 -3.73 8.19 2.99
C VAL A 61 -2.66 9.25 3.29
N ASP A 62 -2.96 10.17 4.23
CA ASP A 62 -2.08 11.32 4.47
C ASP A 62 -0.78 10.94 5.15
N GLY A 63 -0.78 9.91 5.98
CA GLY A 63 0.40 9.38 6.65
C GLY A 63 0.95 8.14 5.97
N ASP A 64 1.38 7.16 6.78
CA ASP A 64 1.90 5.90 6.29
C ASP A 64 0.76 4.91 6.02
N LEU A 65 0.88 4.15 4.95
CA LEU A 65 0.02 3.01 4.67
C LEU A 65 0.84 1.73 4.85
N THR A 66 0.41 0.89 5.78
CA THR A 66 1.07 -0.38 6.08
C THR A 66 0.11 -1.53 5.80
N ILE A 67 0.45 -2.34 4.80
CA ILE A 67 -0.35 -3.49 4.36
C ILE A 67 0.48 -4.78 4.31
N ASN A 68 1.50 -4.85 5.16
CA ASN A 68 2.41 -6.00 5.21
C ASN A 68 1.65 -7.29 5.58
N TYR A 69 1.96 -8.36 4.86
CA TYR A 69 1.44 -9.70 5.15
C TYR A 69 -0.10 -9.77 5.11
N THR A 70 -0.69 -8.99 4.22
CA THR A 70 -2.09 -9.12 3.85
C THR A 70 -2.21 -9.99 2.60
N SER A 71 -3.45 -10.28 2.19
CA SER A 71 -3.72 -10.99 0.93
C SER A 71 -4.03 -10.03 -0.23
N ILE A 72 -3.68 -8.75 -0.09
CA ILE A 72 -3.98 -7.72 -1.08
C ILE A 72 -3.25 -8.02 -2.39
N LYS A 73 -4.03 -8.09 -3.47
CA LYS A 73 -3.53 -8.35 -4.82
C LYS A 73 -3.53 -7.11 -5.69
N GLU A 74 -4.30 -6.10 -5.31
CA GLU A 74 -4.37 -4.85 -6.07
C GLU A 74 -4.70 -3.67 -5.15
N LEU A 75 -4.17 -2.51 -5.52
CA LEU A 75 -4.46 -1.23 -4.89
C LEU A 75 -5.31 -0.39 -5.83
N PRO A 76 -6.10 0.56 -5.31
CA PRO A 76 -6.88 1.43 -6.18
C PRO A 76 -5.98 2.33 -7.05
N ASP A 77 -6.39 2.57 -8.28
CA ASP A 77 -5.72 3.54 -9.14
C ASP A 77 -5.80 4.93 -8.52
N ASN A 78 -4.80 5.74 -8.81
CA ASN A 78 -4.67 7.11 -8.31
C ASN A 78 -4.47 7.21 -6.79
N LEU A 79 -4.05 6.13 -6.14
CA LEU A 79 -3.77 6.14 -4.70
C LEU A 79 -2.60 7.07 -4.40
N LYS A 80 -2.82 7.94 -3.43
CA LYS A 80 -1.81 8.86 -2.95
C LYS A 80 -1.52 8.59 -1.48
N VAL A 81 -0.27 8.26 -1.17
CA VAL A 81 0.22 8.02 0.19
C VAL A 81 1.22 9.13 0.52
N GLY A 82 0.91 9.92 1.56
CA GLY A 82 1.78 11.04 1.94
C GLY A 82 3.06 10.63 2.62
N GLY A 83 3.05 9.53 3.35
CA GLY A 83 4.21 8.97 4.03
C GLY A 83 4.81 7.78 3.29
N ASN A 84 5.16 6.74 4.05
CA ASN A 84 5.68 5.48 3.49
C ASN A 84 4.53 4.55 3.11
N LEU A 85 4.70 3.82 2.02
CA LEU A 85 3.86 2.67 1.71
C LEU A 85 4.68 1.40 1.95
N SER A 86 4.26 0.62 2.94
CA SER A 86 4.90 -0.65 3.27
C SER A 86 3.97 -1.80 2.88
N ALA A 87 4.42 -2.61 1.91
CA ALA A 87 3.63 -3.69 1.31
C ALA A 87 4.50 -4.94 1.17
N GLU A 88 5.16 -5.32 2.26
CA GLU A 88 6.05 -6.47 2.27
C GLU A 88 5.26 -7.78 2.33
N GLY A 89 5.75 -8.78 1.62
CA GLY A 89 5.20 -10.12 1.68
C GLY A 89 3.80 -10.27 1.11
N ILE A 90 3.35 -9.36 0.23
CA ILE A 90 2.01 -9.40 -0.34
C ILE A 90 2.00 -10.07 -1.72
N PRO A 91 0.85 -10.66 -2.13
CA PRO A 91 0.75 -11.37 -3.40
C PRO A 91 0.51 -10.46 -4.61
N MET A 92 0.60 -9.15 -4.46
CA MET A 92 0.39 -8.19 -5.53
C MET A 92 1.47 -8.33 -6.60
N GLN A 93 1.08 -8.47 -7.87
CA GLN A 93 2.01 -8.65 -8.98
C GLN A 93 2.31 -7.36 -9.76
N ARG A 94 1.43 -6.37 -9.65
CA ARG A 94 1.59 -5.08 -10.32
C ARG A 94 1.09 -3.96 -9.43
N LEU A 95 1.68 -2.79 -9.60
CA LEU A 95 1.22 -1.58 -8.91
C LEU A 95 0.04 -0.95 -9.65
N PRO A 96 -0.79 -0.16 -8.95
CA PRO A 96 -1.87 0.57 -9.61
C PRO A 96 -1.33 1.69 -10.50
N ASN A 97 -2.18 2.17 -11.41
CA ASN A 97 -1.84 3.35 -12.21
C ASN A 97 -1.81 4.61 -11.33
N ASN A 98 -0.87 5.50 -11.62
CA ASN A 98 -0.75 6.81 -10.97
C ASN A 98 -0.55 6.73 -9.45
N LEU A 99 0.21 5.74 -8.98
CA LEU A 99 0.56 5.64 -7.56
C LEU A 99 1.58 6.70 -7.20
N THR A 100 1.27 7.47 -6.16
CA THR A 100 2.19 8.46 -5.59
C THR A 100 2.48 8.12 -4.14
N VAL A 101 3.77 7.98 -3.81
CA VAL A 101 4.25 7.72 -2.45
C VAL A 101 5.19 8.86 -2.07
N GLY A 102 4.84 9.63 -1.04
CA GLY A 102 5.60 10.82 -0.65
C GLY A 102 6.97 10.50 -0.06
N LYS A 103 7.09 9.38 0.64
CA LYS A 103 8.35 8.90 1.21
C LYS A 103 8.77 7.60 0.52
N SER A 104 9.05 6.55 1.27
CA SER A 104 9.60 5.32 0.67
C SER A 104 8.52 4.28 0.40
N LEU A 105 8.76 3.47 -0.65
CA LEU A 105 7.92 2.35 -1.04
C LEU A 105 8.66 1.05 -0.77
N PHE A 106 8.14 0.23 0.16
CA PHE A 106 8.74 -1.04 0.57
C PHE A 106 7.92 -2.19 0.01
N LEU A 107 8.52 -2.92 -0.92
CA LEU A 107 7.90 -4.05 -1.62
C LEU A 107 8.74 -5.33 -1.48
N SER A 108 9.54 -5.44 -0.41
CA SER A 108 10.36 -6.61 -0.18
C SER A 108 9.50 -7.87 -0.05
N TYR A 109 9.95 -8.95 -0.64
CA TYR A 109 9.26 -10.24 -0.61
C TYR A 109 7.85 -10.22 -1.21
N SER A 110 7.49 -9.16 -1.91
CA SER A 110 6.22 -9.10 -2.64
C SER A 110 6.32 -9.88 -3.94
N SER A 111 5.17 -10.14 -4.57
CA SER A 111 5.11 -10.81 -5.86
C SER A 111 5.23 -9.84 -7.04
N ILE A 112 5.61 -8.59 -6.79
CA ILE A 112 5.73 -7.54 -7.82
C ILE A 112 6.65 -7.99 -8.95
N ARG A 113 6.16 -7.88 -10.18
CA ARG A 113 6.86 -8.24 -11.42
C ARG A 113 6.97 -7.08 -12.38
N THR A 114 5.96 -6.20 -12.36
CA THR A 114 5.90 -5.05 -13.28
C THR A 114 5.56 -3.77 -12.52
N LEU A 115 6.12 -2.67 -13.01
CA LEU A 115 5.86 -1.33 -12.50
C LEU A 115 5.06 -0.57 -13.55
N THR A 116 4.19 0.32 -13.08
CA THR A 116 3.39 1.17 -13.97
C THR A 116 4.13 2.47 -14.27
N ASP A 117 3.79 3.09 -15.42
CA ASP A 117 4.54 4.24 -15.94
C ASP A 117 4.50 5.48 -15.04
N ASN A 118 3.39 5.71 -14.36
CA ASN A 118 3.18 6.93 -13.58
C ASN A 118 3.42 6.72 -12.08
N LEU A 119 4.40 5.90 -11.75
CA LEU A 119 4.82 5.70 -10.35
C LEU A 119 5.78 6.82 -9.94
N THR A 120 5.44 7.48 -8.82
CA THR A 120 6.28 8.50 -8.20
C THR A 120 6.56 8.11 -6.76
N VAL A 121 7.84 8.03 -6.39
CA VAL A 121 8.30 7.71 -5.03
C VAL A 121 9.28 8.78 -4.59
N GLY A 122 8.96 9.51 -3.52
CA GLY A 122 9.83 10.60 -3.04
C GLY A 122 11.10 10.12 -2.37
N GLY A 123 11.06 8.98 -1.70
CA GLY A 123 12.20 8.34 -1.03
C GLY A 123 12.74 7.15 -1.80
N ASP A 124 13.00 6.06 -1.08
CA ASP A 124 13.59 4.85 -1.64
C ASP A 124 12.51 3.90 -2.18
N LEU A 125 12.86 3.16 -3.22
CA LEU A 125 12.08 2.03 -3.72
C LEU A 125 12.83 0.73 -3.38
N ASN A 126 12.28 -0.07 -2.48
CA ASN A 126 12.89 -1.32 -2.03
C ASN A 126 12.12 -2.52 -2.59
N LEU A 127 12.78 -3.28 -3.46
CA LEU A 127 12.22 -4.43 -4.16
C LEU A 127 12.97 -5.73 -3.82
N GLY A 128 13.74 -5.72 -2.74
CA GLY A 128 14.55 -6.89 -2.34
C GLY A 128 13.69 -8.13 -2.12
N GLY A 129 14.10 -9.26 -2.67
CA GLY A 129 13.35 -10.51 -2.54
C GLY A 129 12.08 -10.61 -3.37
N SER A 130 11.79 -9.60 -4.22
CA SER A 130 10.69 -9.67 -5.17
C SER A 130 11.15 -10.27 -6.51
N ASN A 131 10.20 -10.49 -7.42
CA ASN A 131 10.50 -11.04 -8.75
C ASN A 131 10.78 -9.96 -9.80
N ILE A 132 11.07 -8.74 -9.37
CA ILE A 132 11.18 -7.59 -10.27
C ILE A 132 12.27 -7.76 -11.32
N LEU A 133 13.39 -8.42 -10.97
CA LEU A 133 14.50 -8.60 -11.89
C LEU A 133 14.23 -9.64 -12.99
N LEU A 134 13.11 -10.35 -12.94
CA LEU A 134 12.67 -11.18 -14.07
C LEU A 134 12.26 -10.34 -15.27
N HIS A 135 11.83 -9.10 -15.04
CA HIS A 135 11.37 -8.17 -16.09
C HIS A 135 12.34 -7.00 -16.32
N TYR A 136 12.96 -6.52 -15.26
CA TYR A 136 13.89 -5.39 -15.32
C TYR A 136 15.26 -5.85 -14.86
N LYS A 137 16.26 -5.68 -15.71
CA LYS A 137 17.56 -6.33 -15.50
C LYS A 137 18.42 -5.67 -14.42
N SER A 138 18.11 -4.42 -14.05
CA SER A 138 18.94 -3.70 -13.09
C SER A 138 18.18 -2.56 -12.43
N PRO A 139 18.62 -2.08 -11.26
CA PRO A 139 18.08 -0.85 -10.66
C PRO A 139 18.14 0.37 -11.59
N LYS A 140 19.19 0.46 -12.40
CA LYS A 140 19.31 1.55 -13.38
C LYS A 140 18.18 1.56 -14.39
N LYS A 141 17.78 0.37 -14.88
CA LYS A 141 16.66 0.25 -15.81
C LYS A 141 15.36 0.66 -15.14
N ILE A 142 15.14 0.26 -13.89
CA ILE A 142 13.97 0.66 -13.12
C ILE A 142 13.91 2.18 -12.98
N ARG A 143 15.04 2.83 -12.61
CA ARG A 143 15.10 4.27 -12.48
C ARG A 143 14.79 5.00 -13.78
N SER A 144 15.01 4.36 -14.93
CA SER A 144 14.74 4.99 -16.22
C SER A 144 13.25 5.07 -16.58
N ILE A 145 12.40 4.32 -15.87
CA ILE A 145 10.97 4.21 -16.21
C ILE A 145 10.05 4.73 -15.10
N VAL A 146 10.56 4.92 -13.86
CA VAL A 146 9.79 5.45 -12.74
C VAL A 146 10.51 6.62 -12.09
N ASP A 147 9.75 7.50 -11.45
CA ASP A 147 10.29 8.66 -10.76
C ASP A 147 10.55 8.29 -9.28
N VAL A 148 11.83 8.11 -8.94
CA VAL A 148 12.27 7.74 -7.59
C VAL A 148 13.29 8.76 -7.11
N GLY A 149 12.99 9.48 -6.02
CA GLY A 149 13.88 10.48 -5.46
C GLY A 149 15.11 9.92 -4.75
N GLY A 150 14.96 8.73 -4.14
CA GLY A 150 16.02 8.07 -3.40
C GLY A 150 16.68 6.93 -4.18
N LYS A 151 16.97 5.84 -3.47
CA LYS A 151 17.65 4.67 -4.03
C LYS A 151 16.64 3.62 -4.51
N VAL A 152 17.01 2.89 -5.55
CA VAL A 152 16.30 1.68 -5.99
C VAL A 152 17.10 0.48 -5.52
N LYS A 153 16.51 -0.32 -4.63
CA LYS A 153 17.15 -1.51 -4.05
C LYS A 153 16.43 -2.75 -4.54
N THR A 154 17.18 -3.67 -5.14
CA THR A 154 16.65 -4.92 -5.69
C THR A 154 17.21 -6.15 -4.98
N LYS A 155 18.10 -5.97 -4.01
CA LYS A 155 18.72 -7.02 -3.20
C LYS A 155 18.35 -6.82 -1.73
N LEU A 156 18.37 -7.91 -0.99
CA LEU A 156 18.13 -7.91 0.44
C LEU A 156 19.31 -7.33 1.22
#